data_20195063c1a2439571f2ae84d6e2fb38
#
_entry.id   20195063c1a2439571f2ae84d6e2fb38
#
_cell.length_a   1.000
_cell.length_b   1.000
_cell.length_c   1.000
_cell.angle_alpha   90.00
_cell.angle_beta   90.00
_cell.angle_gamma   90.00
#
_symmetry.space_group_name_H-M   'P 1'
#
loop_
_entity.id
_entity.type
_entity.pdbx_description
1 polymer ?
#
loop_
_entity_poly.entity_id
_entity_poly.type
_entity_poly.pdbx_seq_one_letter_code
_entity_poly.pdbx_strand_id
1 'polypeptide(L)'
;MATGSLVSVHEYLSTSYRPDCDYVDGVVLERNLGEKNHSQLQTALWLYYHLRRHLWGLWGFVELRVQVSATRFRIPDVCLAVGEPPDQILRTPPFICIEVLSPEDRFSETRQRVEDYLTFGVPYVWILDPATRQAWRCTPGGTQEVTELRTENPETLVPVRDLFE
;
A
#
# COMPACT_ATOMS: atom_id res chain seq x y z
N MET A 1 -12.11 -21.84 -13.96
CA MET A 1 -11.95 -21.67 -12.50
C MET A 1 -10.81 -22.55 -12.03
N ALA A 2 -9.74 -21.98 -11.57
CA ALA A 2 -8.71 -22.74 -10.90
C ALA A 2 -9.23 -23.10 -9.50
N THR A 3 -9.56 -24.35 -9.28
CA THR A 3 -9.79 -24.90 -7.95
C THR A 3 -8.42 -25.06 -7.27
N GLY A 4 -7.77 -23.96 -6.96
CA GLY A 4 -6.60 -23.98 -6.10
C GLY A 4 -7.04 -24.41 -4.71
N SER A 5 -6.33 -25.38 -4.11
CA SER A 5 -6.55 -25.74 -2.73
C SER A 5 -6.33 -24.50 -1.85
N LEU A 6 -7.17 -24.32 -0.82
CA LEU A 6 -7.01 -23.26 0.15
C LEU A 6 -5.68 -23.43 0.90
N VAL A 7 -4.97 -22.34 1.07
CA VAL A 7 -3.69 -22.28 1.80
C VAL A 7 -3.97 -21.74 3.20
N SER A 8 -3.38 -22.35 4.23
CA SER A 8 -3.51 -21.83 5.58
C SER A 8 -2.67 -20.55 5.78
N VAL A 9 -3.02 -19.74 6.77
CA VAL A 9 -2.22 -18.56 7.16
C VAL A 9 -0.79 -18.99 7.48
N HIS A 10 -0.61 -20.09 8.21
CA HIS A 10 0.72 -20.61 8.57
C HIS A 10 1.53 -20.96 7.32
N GLU A 11 0.92 -21.64 6.36
CA GLU A 11 1.58 -22.01 5.10
C GLU A 11 1.95 -20.76 4.30
N TYR A 12 1.04 -19.79 4.19
CA TYR A 12 1.33 -18.52 3.52
C TYR A 12 2.51 -17.78 4.17
N LEU A 13 2.51 -17.67 5.50
CA LEU A 13 3.58 -16.99 6.23
C LEU A 13 4.93 -17.70 6.14
N SER A 14 4.91 -19.02 5.93
CA SER A 14 6.11 -19.86 5.81
C SER A 14 6.62 -19.94 4.37
N THR A 15 5.90 -19.36 3.41
CA THR A 15 6.23 -19.42 1.99
C THR A 15 6.76 -18.08 1.49
N SER A 16 7.83 -18.13 0.71
CA SER A 16 8.38 -16.97 0.03
C SER A 16 7.86 -16.96 -1.42
N TYR A 17 7.09 -15.94 -1.75
CA TYR A 17 6.62 -15.71 -3.11
C TYR A 17 7.47 -14.61 -3.77
N ARG A 18 7.75 -14.72 -5.06
CA ARG A 18 8.54 -13.74 -5.81
C ARG A 18 7.91 -13.45 -7.19
N PRO A 19 7.31 -12.28 -7.39
CA PRO A 19 7.04 -11.24 -6.40
C PRO A 19 6.09 -11.75 -5.30
N ASP A 20 6.10 -11.09 -4.15
CA ASP A 20 5.25 -11.50 -3.04
C ASP A 20 3.78 -11.33 -3.39
N CYS A 21 2.93 -12.14 -2.78
CA CYS A 21 1.51 -12.25 -3.10
C CYS A 21 0.64 -11.80 -1.93
N ASP A 22 -0.51 -11.21 -2.25
CA ASP A 22 -1.58 -10.99 -1.28
C ASP A 22 -2.19 -12.34 -0.85
N TYR A 23 -2.80 -12.36 0.32
CA TYR A 23 -3.53 -13.51 0.82
C TYR A 23 -4.91 -13.07 1.31
N VAL A 24 -5.96 -13.69 0.76
CA VAL A 24 -7.34 -13.35 1.10
C VAL A 24 -8.11 -14.64 1.36
N ASP A 25 -8.46 -14.86 2.64
CA ASP A 25 -9.34 -15.94 3.07
C ASP A 25 -8.97 -17.32 2.48
N GLY A 26 -7.68 -17.66 2.52
CA GLY A 26 -7.17 -18.93 2.04
C GLY A 26 -6.68 -18.93 0.60
N VAL A 27 -6.84 -17.85 -0.13
CA VAL A 27 -6.42 -17.71 -1.54
C VAL A 27 -5.18 -16.82 -1.65
N VAL A 28 -4.13 -17.35 -2.28
CA VAL A 28 -2.93 -16.59 -2.63
C VAL A 28 -3.20 -15.86 -3.96
N LEU A 29 -3.08 -14.56 -3.94
CA LEU A 29 -3.36 -13.70 -5.09
C LEU A 29 -2.05 -13.11 -5.62
N GLU A 30 -1.73 -13.43 -6.87
CA GLU A 30 -0.60 -12.81 -7.55
C GLU A 30 -0.85 -11.31 -7.75
N ARG A 31 0.22 -10.53 -7.63
CA ARG A 31 0.20 -9.09 -7.87
C ARG A 31 0.70 -8.82 -9.29
N ASN A 32 0.15 -7.77 -9.91
CA ASN A 32 0.64 -7.33 -11.21
C ASN A 32 2.09 -6.85 -11.09
N LEU A 33 2.92 -7.23 -12.06
CA LEU A 33 4.29 -6.75 -12.15
C LEU A 33 4.29 -5.27 -12.50
N GLY A 34 5.12 -4.52 -11.79
CA GLY A 34 5.28 -3.09 -12.05
C GLY A 34 6.07 -2.84 -13.33
N GLU A 35 5.59 -1.92 -14.14
CA GLU A 35 6.33 -1.35 -15.23
C GLU A 35 7.23 -0.21 -14.75
N LYS A 36 8.05 0.33 -15.66
CA LYS A 36 9.00 1.41 -15.36
C LYS A 36 8.34 2.58 -14.61
N ASN A 37 7.20 3.07 -15.11
CA ASN A 37 6.54 4.23 -14.51
C ASN A 37 6.01 3.92 -13.10
N HIS A 38 5.48 2.74 -12.89
CA HIS A 38 5.07 2.26 -11.56
C HIS A 38 6.27 2.24 -10.61
N SER A 39 7.36 1.61 -11.02
CA SER A 39 8.58 1.49 -10.22
C SER A 39 9.20 2.85 -9.89
N GLN A 40 9.23 3.77 -10.85
CA GLN A 40 9.75 5.12 -10.63
C GLN A 40 8.91 5.89 -9.61
N LEU A 41 7.59 5.85 -9.71
CA LEU A 41 6.71 6.52 -8.76
C LEU A 41 6.78 5.91 -7.36
N GLN A 42 6.80 4.57 -7.27
CA GLN A 42 6.95 3.87 -6.00
C GLN A 42 8.26 4.26 -5.30
N THR A 43 9.35 4.29 -6.05
CA THR A 43 10.66 4.71 -5.53
C THR A 43 10.66 6.18 -5.11
N ALA A 44 10.09 7.07 -5.90
CA ALA A 44 10.00 8.49 -5.59
C ALA A 44 9.18 8.74 -4.30
N LEU A 45 8.06 8.04 -4.13
CA LEU A 45 7.25 8.08 -2.92
C LEU A 45 8.05 7.66 -1.69
N TRP A 46 8.64 6.45 -1.75
CA TRP A 46 9.43 5.94 -0.64
C TRP A 46 10.57 6.89 -0.28
N LEU A 47 11.31 7.37 -1.29
CA LEU A 47 12.46 8.24 -1.08
C LEU A 47 12.05 9.58 -0.47
N TYR A 48 10.93 10.15 -0.91
CA TYR A 48 10.43 11.42 -0.39
C TYR A 48 10.20 11.36 1.12
N TYR A 49 9.54 10.30 1.59
CA TYR A 49 9.30 10.08 3.02
C TYR A 49 10.58 9.67 3.76
N HIS A 50 11.40 8.83 3.14
CA HIS A 50 12.65 8.36 3.76
C HIS A 50 13.62 9.49 4.07
N LEU A 51 13.79 10.44 3.16
CA LEU A 51 14.64 11.62 3.37
C LEU A 51 14.12 12.54 4.49
N ARG A 52 12.84 12.47 4.81
CA ARG A 52 12.18 13.26 5.86
C ARG A 52 11.84 12.46 7.11
N ARG A 53 12.35 11.26 7.20
CA ARG A 53 12.03 10.31 8.27
C ARG A 53 12.19 10.91 9.66
N HIS A 54 13.31 11.57 9.92
CA HIS A 54 13.57 12.17 11.22
C HIS A 54 12.74 13.44 11.49
N LEU A 55 12.34 14.13 10.44
CA LEU A 55 11.49 15.31 10.55
C LEU A 55 10.05 14.93 10.89
N TRP A 56 9.55 13.90 10.22
CA TRP A 56 8.15 13.51 10.34
C TRP A 56 7.88 12.34 11.29
N GLY A 57 8.91 11.62 11.69
CA GLY A 57 8.76 10.43 12.53
C GLY A 57 8.06 9.28 11.83
N LEU A 58 8.14 9.21 10.50
CA LEU A 58 7.52 8.17 9.68
C LEU A 58 8.58 7.24 9.08
N TRP A 59 8.38 5.93 9.26
CA TRP A 59 9.20 4.88 8.67
C TRP A 59 8.46 4.29 7.46
N GLY A 60 9.09 4.37 6.28
CA GLY A 60 8.51 3.92 5.03
C GLY A 60 9.02 2.54 4.60
N PHE A 61 8.11 1.75 4.03
CA PHE A 61 8.40 0.42 3.52
C PHE A 61 7.76 0.24 2.14
N VAL A 62 8.46 -0.50 1.29
CA VAL A 62 7.95 -0.92 -0.01
C VAL A 62 7.59 -2.40 0.05
N GLU A 63 6.41 -2.76 -0.43
CA GLU A 63 5.96 -4.15 -0.56
C GLU A 63 6.08 -4.97 0.73
N LEU A 64 5.72 -4.36 1.86
CA LEU A 64 5.70 -5.03 3.15
C LEU A 64 4.33 -5.67 3.40
N ARG A 65 4.32 -6.91 3.89
CA ARG A 65 3.09 -7.60 4.27
C ARG A 65 2.40 -6.90 5.44
N VAL A 66 1.12 -6.61 5.28
CA VAL A 66 0.26 -6.01 6.30
C VAL A 66 -0.89 -6.97 6.57
N GLN A 67 -1.00 -7.43 7.80
CA GLN A 67 -2.11 -8.28 8.22
C GLN A 67 -3.32 -7.41 8.54
N VAL A 68 -4.21 -7.26 7.57
CA VAL A 68 -5.40 -6.39 7.68
C VAL A 68 -6.55 -7.05 8.42
N SER A 69 -6.54 -8.38 8.51
CA SER A 69 -7.47 -9.16 9.34
C SER A 69 -6.84 -10.51 9.69
N ALA A 70 -7.50 -11.31 10.51
CA ALA A 70 -6.99 -12.63 10.89
C ALA A 70 -6.67 -13.52 9.69
N THR A 71 -7.39 -13.37 8.57
CA THR A 71 -7.28 -14.20 7.38
C THR A 71 -6.92 -13.44 6.11
N ARG A 72 -6.48 -12.17 6.24
CA ARG A 72 -6.11 -11.35 5.08
C ARG A 72 -4.79 -10.62 5.28
N PHE A 73 -3.94 -10.72 4.27
CA PHE A 73 -2.66 -10.02 4.17
C PHE A 73 -2.62 -9.25 2.85
N ARG A 74 -2.35 -7.96 2.93
CA ARG A 74 -2.16 -7.10 1.77
C ARG A 74 -0.73 -6.59 1.73
N ILE A 75 -0.28 -6.22 0.54
CA ILE A 75 1.07 -5.73 0.29
C ILE A 75 0.95 -4.38 -0.40
N PRO A 76 0.79 -3.27 0.34
CA PRO A 76 0.76 -1.95 -0.27
C PRO A 76 2.08 -1.64 -0.97
N ASP A 77 2.02 -0.92 -2.08
CA ASP A 77 3.23 -0.51 -2.79
C ASP A 77 4.15 0.32 -1.91
N VAL A 78 3.58 1.23 -1.13
CA VAL A 78 4.29 1.96 -0.08
C VAL A 78 3.39 2.05 1.15
N CYS A 79 3.95 1.79 2.32
CA CYS A 79 3.27 2.09 3.58
C CYS A 79 4.21 2.79 4.55
N LEU A 80 3.63 3.57 5.47
CA LEU A 80 4.39 4.33 6.45
C LEU A 80 3.82 4.11 7.84
N ALA A 81 4.71 3.89 8.80
CA ALA A 81 4.37 3.72 10.21
C ALA A 81 4.92 4.89 11.02
N VAL A 82 4.20 5.27 12.08
CA VAL A 82 4.70 6.23 13.07
C VAL A 82 5.68 5.51 13.99
N GLY A 83 6.94 5.88 13.92
CA GLY A 83 8.01 5.15 14.61
C GLY A 83 8.38 3.86 13.88
N GLU A 84 9.52 3.30 14.24
CA GLU A 84 9.99 2.05 13.66
C GLU A 84 9.19 0.87 14.23
N PRO A 85 8.45 0.11 13.40
CA PRO A 85 7.71 -1.04 13.89
C PRO A 85 8.66 -2.17 14.30
N PRO A 86 8.35 -2.90 15.39
CA PRO A 86 9.21 -3.97 15.88
C PRO A 86 9.08 -5.28 15.10
N ASP A 87 7.97 -5.48 14.41
CA ASP A 87 7.65 -6.75 13.76
C ASP A 87 8.04 -6.75 12.28
N GLN A 88 8.31 -7.95 11.74
CA GLN A 88 8.61 -8.14 10.32
C GLN A 88 7.38 -8.03 9.41
N ILE A 89 6.20 -8.21 9.97
CA ILE A 89 4.90 -8.05 9.31
C ILE A 89 4.11 -7.04 10.13
N LEU A 90 3.49 -6.08 9.49
CA LEU A 90 2.67 -5.10 10.21
C LEU A 90 1.34 -5.72 10.62
N ARG A 91 1.09 -5.76 11.92
CA ARG A 91 -0.15 -6.29 12.51
C ARG A 91 -1.01 -5.20 13.14
N THR A 92 -0.50 -3.99 13.20
CA THR A 92 -1.25 -2.79 13.60
C THR A 92 -1.40 -1.89 12.38
N PRO A 93 -2.47 -1.08 12.28
CA PRO A 93 -2.66 -0.24 11.10
C PRO A 93 -1.47 0.69 10.87
N PRO A 94 -0.82 0.65 9.71
CA PRO A 94 0.13 1.69 9.35
C PRO A 94 -0.58 3.04 9.25
N PHE A 95 0.17 4.11 9.37
CA PHE A 95 -0.38 5.47 9.29
C PHE A 95 -0.84 5.83 7.88
N ILE A 96 -0.10 5.34 6.87
CA ILE A 96 -0.38 5.58 5.46
C ILE A 96 -0.23 4.27 4.69
N CYS A 97 -1.16 3.99 3.78
CA CYS A 97 -1.02 3.00 2.72
C CYS A 97 -1.21 3.67 1.36
N ILE A 98 -0.33 3.38 0.42
CA ILE A 98 -0.38 3.94 -0.93
C ILE A 98 -0.33 2.80 -1.94
N GLU A 99 -1.28 2.82 -2.88
CA GLU A 99 -1.31 1.96 -4.05
C GLU A 99 -0.91 2.78 -5.28
N VAL A 100 0.03 2.27 -6.05
CA VAL A 100 0.44 2.84 -7.33
C VAL A 100 -0.15 1.97 -8.43
N LEU A 101 -0.98 2.58 -9.29
CA LEU A 101 -1.65 1.83 -10.35
C LEU A 101 -0.64 1.33 -11.40
N SER A 102 -0.89 0.15 -11.92
CA SER A 102 -0.25 -0.38 -13.11
C SER A 102 -1.30 -0.59 -14.21
N PRO A 103 -0.89 -0.64 -15.51
CA PRO A 103 -1.85 -0.73 -16.61
C PRO A 103 -2.78 -1.95 -16.54
N GLU A 104 -2.34 -3.02 -15.87
CA GLU A 104 -3.07 -4.27 -15.74
C GLU A 104 -3.96 -4.32 -14.49
N ASP A 105 -3.95 -3.29 -13.66
CA ASP A 105 -4.76 -3.26 -12.45
C ASP A 105 -6.24 -3.17 -12.79
N ARG A 106 -7.00 -4.07 -12.19
CA ARG A 106 -8.46 -4.02 -12.25
C ARG A 106 -8.98 -3.11 -11.15
N PHE A 107 -9.91 -2.23 -11.49
CA PHE A 107 -10.53 -1.32 -10.53
C PHE A 107 -11.12 -2.05 -9.33
N SER A 108 -11.77 -3.19 -9.55
CA SER A 108 -12.37 -3.98 -8.47
C SER A 108 -11.34 -4.53 -7.48
N GLU A 109 -10.17 -4.95 -7.95
CA GLU A 109 -9.10 -5.47 -7.10
C GLU A 109 -8.47 -4.36 -6.26
N THR A 110 -8.18 -3.21 -6.87
CA THR A 110 -7.64 -2.05 -6.17
C THR A 110 -8.62 -1.55 -5.10
N ARG A 111 -9.91 -1.48 -5.45
CA ARG A 111 -10.97 -1.10 -4.52
C ARG A 111 -11.04 -2.04 -3.32
N GLN A 112 -10.92 -3.35 -3.55
CA GLN A 112 -10.94 -4.34 -2.47
C GLN A 112 -9.76 -4.17 -1.51
N ARG A 113 -8.55 -3.91 -2.04
CA ARG A 113 -7.37 -3.62 -1.21
C ARG A 113 -7.59 -2.37 -0.36
N VAL A 114 -8.09 -1.30 -0.98
CA VAL A 114 -8.39 -0.04 -0.27
C VAL A 114 -9.42 -0.25 0.83
N GLU A 115 -10.48 -1.00 0.57
CA GLU A 115 -11.49 -1.33 1.58
C GLU A 115 -10.89 -2.09 2.75
N ASP A 116 -9.99 -3.03 2.51
CA ASP A 116 -9.29 -3.77 3.55
C ASP A 116 -8.43 -2.83 4.42
N TYR A 117 -7.71 -1.87 3.82
CA TYR A 117 -6.94 -0.88 4.58
C TYR A 117 -7.82 0.01 5.45
N LEU A 118 -8.91 0.51 4.89
CA LEU A 118 -9.83 1.40 5.61
C LEU A 118 -10.52 0.66 6.77
N THR A 119 -10.96 -0.57 6.54
CA THR A 119 -11.58 -1.40 7.57
C THR A 119 -10.59 -1.75 8.67
N PHE A 120 -9.33 -1.97 8.34
CA PHE A 120 -8.27 -2.20 9.31
C PHE A 120 -8.01 -0.99 10.21
N GLY A 121 -8.33 0.22 9.74
CA GLY A 121 -8.14 1.45 10.48
C GLY A 121 -6.94 2.29 10.03
N VAL A 122 -6.47 2.10 8.80
CA VAL A 122 -5.42 2.95 8.22
C VAL A 122 -5.97 4.36 8.03
N PRO A 123 -5.37 5.40 8.69
CA PRO A 123 -5.92 6.76 8.63
C PRO A 123 -5.86 7.41 7.25
N TYR A 124 -4.81 7.11 6.48
CA TYR A 124 -4.59 7.74 5.17
C TYR A 124 -4.31 6.68 4.13
N VAL A 125 -5.19 6.61 3.14
CA VAL A 125 -5.05 5.70 2.00
C VAL A 125 -5.11 6.52 0.72
N TRP A 126 -4.08 6.39 -0.12
CA TRP A 126 -4.01 7.06 -1.42
C TRP A 126 -3.80 6.07 -2.55
N ILE A 127 -4.36 6.44 -3.70
CA ILE A 127 -4.09 5.80 -4.99
C ILE A 127 -3.41 6.83 -5.88
N LEU A 128 -2.32 6.45 -6.53
CA LEU A 128 -1.63 7.29 -7.50
C LEU A 128 -1.55 6.59 -8.85
N ASP A 129 -1.78 7.35 -9.92
CA ASP A 129 -1.68 6.86 -11.29
C ASP A 129 -0.46 7.49 -11.98
N PRO A 130 0.59 6.70 -12.28
CA PRO A 130 1.78 7.25 -12.95
C PRO A 130 1.52 7.67 -14.39
N ALA A 131 0.49 7.12 -15.04
CA ALA A 131 0.16 7.47 -16.43
C ALA A 131 -0.46 8.85 -16.55
N THR A 132 -1.39 9.21 -15.64
CA THR A 132 -2.09 10.49 -15.65
C THR A 132 -1.49 11.50 -14.69
N ARG A 133 -0.58 11.06 -13.80
CA ARG A 133 0.02 11.86 -12.72
C ARG A 133 -1.01 12.38 -11.72
N GLN A 134 -2.12 11.67 -11.58
CA GLN A 134 -3.20 11.99 -10.65
C GLN A 134 -3.07 11.18 -9.37
N ALA A 135 -3.62 11.74 -8.29
CA ALA A 135 -3.70 11.09 -6.99
C ALA A 135 -5.10 11.25 -6.41
N TRP A 136 -5.53 10.24 -5.65
CA TRP A 136 -6.84 10.25 -4.99
C TRP A 136 -6.67 9.84 -3.53
N ARG A 137 -7.38 10.55 -2.66
CA ARG A 137 -7.57 10.13 -1.28
C ARG A 137 -8.78 9.23 -1.19
N CYS A 138 -8.61 8.10 -0.52
CA CYS A 138 -9.67 7.12 -0.27
C CYS A 138 -10.11 7.20 1.20
N THR A 139 -11.41 7.35 1.41
CA THR A 139 -12.04 7.31 2.74
C THR A 139 -13.27 6.41 2.67
N PRO A 140 -13.87 6.01 3.81
CA PRO A 140 -15.12 5.27 3.78
C PRO A 140 -16.25 5.97 3.03
N GLY A 141 -16.19 7.30 2.93
CA GLY A 141 -17.17 8.11 2.18
C GLY A 141 -16.95 8.16 0.67
N GLY A 142 -15.81 7.66 0.18
CA GLY A 142 -15.50 7.65 -1.26
C GLY A 142 -14.07 8.08 -1.57
N THR A 143 -13.84 8.36 -2.83
CA THR A 143 -12.54 8.81 -3.38
C THR A 143 -12.61 10.26 -3.83
N GLN A 144 -11.57 11.02 -3.52
CA GLN A 144 -11.46 12.42 -3.94
C GLN A 144 -10.08 12.66 -4.55
N GLU A 145 -10.04 13.28 -5.73
CA GLU A 145 -8.78 13.69 -6.33
C GLU A 145 -8.10 14.76 -5.49
N VAL A 146 -6.80 14.60 -5.30
CA VAL A 146 -5.97 15.52 -4.53
C VAL A 146 -4.70 15.89 -5.30
N THR A 147 -4.17 17.07 -5.02
CA THR A 147 -2.88 17.54 -5.57
C THR A 147 -1.76 17.46 -4.55
N GLU A 148 -2.10 17.16 -3.31
CA GLU A 148 -1.17 17.05 -2.19
C GLU A 148 -1.54 15.84 -1.32
N LEU A 149 -0.53 15.10 -0.89
CA LEU A 149 -0.69 14.07 0.13
C LEU A 149 -0.45 14.71 1.49
N ARG A 150 -1.53 15.08 2.14
CA ARG A 150 -1.49 15.81 3.42
C ARG A 150 -1.99 14.93 4.55
N THR A 151 -1.24 14.93 5.66
CA THR A 151 -1.65 14.26 6.90
C THR A 151 -1.58 15.20 8.09
N GLU A 152 -2.24 14.80 9.17
CA GLU A 152 -2.19 15.46 10.49
C GLU A 152 -1.75 14.43 11.54
N ASN A 153 -1.00 14.88 12.54
CA ASN A 153 -0.55 14.07 13.68
C ASN A 153 0.18 12.75 13.32
N PRO A 154 1.34 12.78 12.65
CA PRO A 154 2.15 13.96 12.32
C PRO A 154 1.65 14.69 11.08
N GLU A 155 1.90 16.00 11.08
CA GLU A 155 1.61 16.83 9.90
C GLU A 155 2.67 16.59 8.84
N THR A 156 2.23 16.16 7.66
CA THR A 156 3.10 15.97 6.50
C THR A 156 2.44 16.52 5.25
N LEU A 157 3.27 16.91 4.29
CA LEU A 157 2.81 17.43 3.00
C LEU A 157 3.74 16.98 1.90
N VAL A 158 3.17 16.26 0.93
CA VAL A 158 3.87 15.87 -0.30
C VAL A 158 3.09 16.42 -1.48
N PRO A 159 3.58 17.45 -2.17
CA PRO A 159 2.98 17.86 -3.43
C PRO A 159 3.11 16.73 -4.45
N VAL A 160 2.01 16.34 -5.07
CA VAL A 160 2.01 15.21 -6.03
C VAL A 160 2.96 15.48 -7.19
N ARG A 161 3.02 16.72 -7.69
CA ARG A 161 3.93 17.09 -8.77
C ARG A 161 5.40 16.80 -8.48
N ASP A 162 5.83 16.90 -7.21
CA ASP A 162 7.23 16.70 -6.82
C ASP A 162 7.67 15.22 -6.99
N LEU A 163 6.72 14.31 -7.09
CA LEU A 163 6.99 12.89 -7.29
C LEU A 163 7.35 12.54 -8.75
N PHE A 164 7.15 13.47 -9.67
CA PHE A 164 7.34 13.29 -11.10
C PHE A 164 8.47 14.17 -11.70
N GLU A 165 9.20 14.86 -10.85
CA GLU A 165 10.33 15.70 -11.26
C GLU A 165 11.67 14.95 -11.25
#